data_42f2380889b5db95b3dd616e13a0ee58
#
_entry.id   42f2380889b5db95b3dd616e13a0ee58
#
_cell.length_a   1.000
_cell.length_b   1.000
_cell.length_c   1.000
_cell.angle_alpha   90.00
_cell.angle_beta   90.00
_cell.angle_gamma   90.00
#
_symmetry.space_group_name_H-M   'P 1'
#
loop_
_entity.id
_entity.type
_entity.pdbx_description
1 polymer ?
#
loop_
_entity_poly.entity_id
_entity_poly.type
_entity_poly.pdbx_seq_one_letter_code
_entity_poly.pdbx_strand_id
1 'polypeptide(L)'
;EQLKLATEAVFKSWDGKRAVDYRRATHIPDDLGTAVNIQTMVFGNMGEDSGTGVAFTRDPSTGENKLYGDYLLNAQGEDVVAGIRNTEKIAHLGRDLPEANKEFLQIAKKLELHYKDMQDVEFTIEHGKLWMLQCRNGKRTALATVKIAIDLANEGIITREDAVMRVSPTDVDTLLHPQFSSETKKLAVQEDRLFAHGVNASPGAAVGQVYFDADTAERRAKEYGESTIMVTTSMPASDPAVASRMILP
;
A
#
# COMPACT_ATOMS: atom_id res chain seq x y z
N GLU A 1 27.26 20.15 12.40
CA GLU A 1 27.52 20.12 10.95
C GLU A 1 26.65 19.08 10.25
N GLN A 2 26.64 17.79 10.66
CA GLN A 2 25.84 16.71 10.06
C GLN A 2 24.35 17.06 10.02
N LEU A 3 23.78 17.55 11.12
CA LEU A 3 22.36 17.93 11.18
C LEU A 3 22.03 19.05 10.18
N LYS A 4 22.90 20.05 10.03
CA LYS A 4 22.73 21.12 9.06
C LYS A 4 22.73 20.58 7.64
N LEU A 5 23.71 19.75 7.29
CA LEU A 5 23.82 19.13 5.97
C LEU A 5 22.61 18.24 5.64
N ALA A 6 22.14 17.46 6.62
CA ALA A 6 20.94 16.63 6.45
C ALA A 6 19.69 17.49 6.21
N THR A 7 19.52 18.58 6.96
CA THR A 7 18.42 19.54 6.78
C THR A 7 18.46 20.18 5.39
N GLU A 8 19.63 20.63 4.95
CA GLU A 8 19.83 21.21 3.61
C GLU A 8 19.52 20.18 2.51
N ALA A 9 19.90 18.91 2.71
CA ALA A 9 19.62 17.85 1.75
C ALA A 9 18.10 17.62 1.59
N VAL A 10 17.34 17.66 2.69
CA VAL A 10 15.87 17.56 2.62
C VAL A 10 15.28 18.73 1.83
N PHE A 11 15.69 19.97 2.08
CA PHE A 11 15.20 21.10 1.29
C PHE A 11 15.55 20.98 -0.19
N LYS A 12 16.79 20.58 -0.51
CA LYS A 12 17.23 20.38 -1.91
C LYS A 12 16.46 19.24 -2.61
N SER A 13 15.99 18.25 -1.87
CA SER A 13 15.25 17.13 -2.44
C SER A 13 13.93 17.53 -3.10
N TRP A 14 13.34 18.66 -2.71
CA TRP A 14 12.13 19.23 -3.34
C TRP A 14 12.33 19.50 -4.83
N ASP A 15 13.49 19.97 -5.23
CA ASP A 15 13.85 20.30 -6.62
C ASP A 15 14.49 19.11 -7.36
N GLY A 16 14.59 17.97 -6.71
CA GLY A 16 15.09 16.74 -7.31
C GLY A 16 14.15 16.27 -8.43
N LYS A 17 14.71 15.74 -9.53
CA LYS A 17 13.95 15.28 -10.71
C LYS A 17 12.76 14.39 -10.32
N ARG A 18 12.98 13.41 -9.44
CA ARG A 18 11.93 12.48 -8.98
C ARG A 18 10.77 13.20 -8.29
N ALA A 19 11.04 14.18 -7.42
CA ALA A 19 10.01 14.95 -6.73
C ALA A 19 9.22 15.84 -7.71
N VAL A 20 9.91 16.46 -8.66
CA VAL A 20 9.29 17.28 -9.73
C VAL A 20 8.38 16.42 -10.60
N ASP A 21 8.85 15.25 -11.07
CA ASP A 21 8.07 14.36 -11.91
C ASP A 21 6.83 13.83 -11.16
N TYR A 22 6.98 13.49 -9.87
CA TYR A 22 5.86 13.07 -9.03
C TYR A 22 4.80 14.16 -8.87
N ARG A 23 5.21 15.41 -8.55
CA ARG A 23 4.28 16.54 -8.42
C ARG A 23 3.50 16.77 -9.72
N ARG A 24 4.17 16.72 -10.87
CA ARG A 24 3.50 16.85 -12.18
C ARG A 24 2.47 15.75 -12.41
N ALA A 25 2.83 14.49 -12.11
CA ALA A 25 1.94 13.35 -12.28
C ALA A 25 0.72 13.38 -11.35
N THR A 26 0.86 13.98 -10.17
CA THR A 26 -0.20 14.05 -9.15
C THR A 26 -0.87 15.41 -9.04
N HIS A 27 -0.54 16.35 -9.95
CA HIS A 27 -1.07 17.73 -9.99
C HIS A 27 -0.85 18.52 -8.69
N ILE A 28 0.30 18.30 -8.02
CA ILE A 28 0.71 19.05 -6.84
C ILE A 28 1.43 20.32 -7.29
N PRO A 29 1.06 21.53 -6.80
CA PRO A 29 1.72 22.78 -7.13
C PRO A 29 3.20 22.81 -6.71
N ASP A 30 4.05 23.41 -7.55
CA ASP A 30 5.50 23.51 -7.29
C ASP A 30 5.85 24.56 -6.21
N ASP A 31 4.95 25.47 -5.91
CA ASP A 31 5.14 26.59 -4.97
C ASP A 31 4.83 26.26 -3.51
N LEU A 32 4.38 25.04 -3.21
CA LEU A 32 4.12 24.61 -1.81
C LEU A 32 5.37 24.51 -0.94
N GLY A 33 6.48 24.11 -1.54
CA GLY A 33 7.73 23.85 -0.80
C GLY A 33 7.66 22.59 0.08
N THR A 34 8.68 22.43 0.93
CA THR A 34 8.77 21.31 1.87
C THR A 34 9.20 21.79 3.25
N ALA A 35 8.96 20.96 4.27
CA ALA A 35 9.38 21.18 5.65
C ALA A 35 10.28 20.05 6.13
N VAL A 36 11.03 20.30 7.21
CA VAL A 36 11.93 19.33 7.85
C VAL A 36 11.48 19.09 9.28
N ASN A 37 11.26 17.81 9.62
CA ASN A 37 11.08 17.37 10.99
C ASN A 37 12.38 16.73 11.49
N ILE A 38 12.80 17.12 12.67
CA ILE A 38 13.96 16.53 13.37
C ILE A 38 13.42 15.78 14.57
N GLN A 39 13.54 14.45 14.58
CA GLN A 39 13.03 13.62 15.66
C GLN A 39 14.04 12.54 16.04
N THR A 40 13.93 12.05 17.27
CA THR A 40 14.75 10.95 17.76
C THR A 40 14.48 9.70 16.93
N MET A 41 15.55 9.02 16.57
CA MET A 41 15.50 7.76 15.87
C MET A 41 15.31 6.60 16.86
N VAL A 42 14.53 5.61 16.51
CA VAL A 42 14.37 4.34 17.21
C VAL A 42 14.82 3.18 16.34
N PHE A 43 15.33 2.12 16.94
CA PHE A 43 16.04 1.08 16.21
C PHE A 43 15.38 -0.30 16.39
N GLY A 44 14.87 -0.84 15.30
CA GLY A 44 14.28 -2.18 15.25
C GLY A 44 15.30 -3.31 15.14
N ASN A 45 16.60 -2.99 15.02
CA ASN A 45 17.70 -3.95 14.85
C ASN A 45 18.59 -4.08 16.10
N MET A 46 17.99 -3.96 17.28
CA MET A 46 18.70 -4.04 18.58
C MET A 46 18.65 -5.43 19.21
N GLY A 47 18.24 -6.44 18.49
CA GLY A 47 18.17 -7.83 18.97
C GLY A 47 16.81 -8.49 18.70
N GLU A 48 16.62 -9.69 19.23
CA GLU A 48 15.41 -10.51 18.99
C GLU A 48 14.13 -9.95 19.66
N ASP A 49 14.28 -9.04 20.61
CA ASP A 49 13.20 -8.27 21.25
C ASP A 49 12.88 -6.96 20.54
N SER A 50 13.46 -6.77 19.37
CA SER A 50 13.32 -5.57 18.54
C SER A 50 12.86 -5.94 17.14
N GLY A 51 12.21 -5.01 16.45
CA GLY A 51 11.71 -5.23 15.11
C GLY A 51 11.07 -3.99 14.51
N THR A 52 10.64 -4.08 13.27
CA THR A 52 9.93 -3.01 12.58
C THR A 52 8.85 -3.61 11.67
N GLY A 53 7.83 -2.83 11.34
CA GLY A 53 6.77 -3.31 10.47
C GLY A 53 5.86 -2.22 9.95
N VAL A 54 5.02 -2.66 9.02
CA VAL A 54 3.95 -1.87 8.41
C VAL A 54 2.66 -2.65 8.48
N ALA A 55 1.56 -1.99 8.81
CA ALA A 55 0.27 -2.66 8.89
C ALA A 55 -0.89 -1.73 8.58
N PHE A 56 -1.96 -2.33 8.06
CA PHE A 56 -3.26 -1.71 7.91
C PHE A 56 -4.18 -2.19 9.02
N THR A 57 -5.03 -1.31 9.54
CA THR A 57 -6.02 -1.67 10.58
C THR A 57 -7.12 -2.57 10.04
N ARG A 58 -7.34 -2.58 8.73
CA ARG A 58 -8.23 -3.50 7.99
C ARG A 58 -7.51 -4.01 6.74
N ASP A 59 -7.94 -5.13 6.18
CA ASP A 59 -7.38 -5.66 4.93
C ASP A 59 -7.63 -4.69 3.76
N PRO A 60 -6.59 -4.11 3.14
CA PRO A 60 -6.74 -3.12 2.08
C PRO A 60 -7.27 -3.68 0.76
N SER A 61 -7.25 -4.99 0.59
CA SER A 61 -7.73 -5.68 -0.62
C SER A 61 -9.19 -6.07 -0.53
N THR A 62 -9.63 -6.57 0.64
CA THR A 62 -10.96 -7.13 0.86
C THR A 62 -11.85 -6.25 1.72
N GLY A 63 -11.29 -5.36 2.53
CA GLY A 63 -12.00 -4.55 3.52
C GLY A 63 -12.36 -5.29 4.82
N GLU A 64 -11.93 -6.54 4.99
CA GLU A 64 -12.17 -7.28 6.23
C GLU A 64 -11.57 -6.57 7.44
N ASN A 65 -12.32 -6.55 8.55
CA ASN A 65 -11.88 -5.96 9.82
C ASN A 65 -10.89 -6.90 10.52
N LYS A 66 -9.69 -6.98 9.96
CA LYS A 66 -8.53 -7.67 10.53
C LYS A 66 -7.25 -6.93 10.16
N LEU A 67 -6.28 -6.94 11.04
CA LEU A 67 -4.96 -6.41 10.75
C LEU A 67 -4.34 -7.12 9.56
N TYR A 68 -3.78 -6.34 8.65
CA TYR A 68 -3.07 -6.82 7.48
C TYR A 68 -1.72 -6.13 7.38
N GLY A 69 -0.64 -6.87 7.22
CA GLY A 69 0.69 -6.29 7.10
C GLY A 69 1.79 -7.27 7.43
N ASP A 70 3.00 -6.74 7.49
CA ASP A 70 4.21 -7.50 7.64
C ASP A 70 5.14 -6.84 8.67
N TYR A 71 5.95 -7.66 9.35
CA TYR A 71 7.01 -7.20 10.24
C TYR A 71 8.27 -8.05 10.09
N LEU A 72 9.37 -7.53 10.56
CA LEU A 72 10.66 -8.22 10.68
C LEU A 72 11.24 -8.01 12.06
N LEU A 73 11.71 -9.09 12.68
CA LEU A 73 12.52 -9.03 13.88
C LEU A 73 13.95 -8.62 13.53
N ASN A 74 14.60 -7.93 14.46
CA ASN A 74 15.98 -7.49 14.36
C ASN A 74 16.28 -6.84 12.99
N ALA A 75 15.49 -5.82 12.61
CA ALA A 75 15.52 -5.18 11.31
C ALA A 75 15.17 -3.69 11.37
N GLN A 76 15.60 -2.95 10.35
CA GLN A 76 15.21 -1.57 10.10
C GLN A 76 14.07 -1.50 9.06
N GLY A 77 13.39 -0.35 8.96
CA GLY A 77 12.27 -0.16 8.03
C GLY A 77 12.62 -0.43 6.58
N GLU A 78 13.83 -0.10 6.17
CA GLU A 78 14.35 -0.33 4.81
C GLU A 78 14.40 -1.82 4.46
N ASP A 79 14.69 -2.70 5.43
CA ASP A 79 14.73 -4.15 5.22
C ASP A 79 13.34 -4.72 4.89
N VAL A 80 12.28 -4.14 5.46
CA VAL A 80 10.88 -4.51 5.16
C VAL A 80 10.48 -4.07 3.76
N VAL A 81 10.81 -2.83 3.39
CA VAL A 81 10.40 -2.21 2.12
C VAL A 81 11.22 -2.74 0.94
N ALA A 82 12.50 -3.00 1.14
CA ALA A 82 13.39 -3.50 0.08
C ALA A 82 13.16 -4.97 -0.30
N GLY A 83 12.42 -5.73 0.51
CA GLY A 83 12.14 -7.14 0.24
C GLY A 83 13.37 -8.05 0.25
N ILE A 84 14.48 -7.62 0.89
CA ILE A 84 15.74 -8.36 0.95
C ILE A 84 15.62 -9.58 1.88
N ARG A 85 14.79 -9.46 2.91
CA ARG A 85 14.52 -10.51 3.90
C ARG A 85 13.05 -10.91 3.84
N ASN A 86 12.75 -12.17 4.08
CA ASN A 86 11.38 -12.65 4.18
C ASN A 86 10.71 -12.04 5.42
N THR A 87 9.60 -11.38 5.22
CA THR A 87 8.79 -10.79 6.28
C THR A 87 7.86 -11.82 6.92
N GLU A 88 7.53 -11.60 8.19
CA GLU A 88 6.48 -12.33 8.90
C GLU A 88 5.17 -11.56 8.84
N LYS A 89 4.04 -12.28 8.79
CA LYS A 89 2.72 -11.66 8.80
C LYS A 89 2.40 -11.06 10.15
N ILE A 90 1.81 -9.85 10.17
CA ILE A 90 1.44 -9.13 11.41
C ILE A 90 0.59 -9.98 12.36
N ALA A 91 -0.17 -10.93 11.86
CA ALA A 91 -0.93 -11.88 12.66
C ALA A 91 -0.05 -12.75 13.61
N HIS A 92 1.23 -12.91 13.30
CA HIS A 92 2.17 -13.67 14.11
C HIS A 92 2.90 -12.82 15.16
N LEU A 93 2.74 -11.49 15.14
CA LEU A 93 3.41 -10.58 16.09
C LEU A 93 3.11 -10.96 17.56
N GLY A 94 1.89 -11.44 17.83
CA GLY A 94 1.50 -11.88 19.18
C GLY A 94 2.22 -13.13 19.68
N ARG A 95 2.77 -13.95 18.78
CA ARG A 95 3.62 -15.10 19.12
C ARG A 95 5.03 -14.65 19.53
N ASP A 96 5.58 -13.69 18.78
CA ASP A 96 6.98 -13.30 18.91
C ASP A 96 7.19 -12.17 19.93
N LEU A 97 6.30 -11.19 19.95
CA LEU A 97 6.36 -10.01 20.83
C LEU A 97 4.97 -9.70 21.42
N PRO A 98 4.47 -10.52 22.37
CA PRO A 98 3.08 -10.47 22.84
C PRO A 98 2.67 -9.15 23.49
N GLU A 99 3.53 -8.51 24.27
CA GLU A 99 3.20 -7.24 24.94
C GLU A 99 3.14 -6.09 23.91
N ALA A 100 4.10 -6.02 22.99
CA ALA A 100 4.08 -5.04 21.90
C ALA A 100 2.85 -5.23 20.99
N ASN A 101 2.49 -6.47 20.68
CA ASN A 101 1.28 -6.77 19.92
C ASN A 101 0.01 -6.30 20.62
N LYS A 102 -0.10 -6.53 21.94
CA LYS A 102 -1.25 -6.08 22.73
C LYS A 102 -1.40 -4.56 22.70
N GLU A 103 -0.29 -3.84 22.86
CA GLU A 103 -0.27 -2.38 22.77
C GLU A 103 -0.61 -1.93 21.34
N PHE A 104 -0.05 -2.58 20.32
CA PHE A 104 -0.32 -2.29 18.91
C PHE A 104 -1.80 -2.41 18.57
N LEU A 105 -2.47 -3.48 19.00
CA LEU A 105 -3.91 -3.67 18.77
C LEU A 105 -4.76 -2.55 19.40
N GLN A 106 -4.40 -2.08 20.60
CA GLN A 106 -5.10 -0.97 21.26
C GLN A 106 -4.91 0.35 20.51
N ILE A 107 -3.67 0.63 20.06
CA ILE A 107 -3.35 1.84 19.30
C ILE A 107 -4.03 1.81 17.93
N ALA A 108 -3.97 0.70 17.21
CA ALA A 108 -4.61 0.54 15.90
C ALA A 108 -6.12 0.84 15.98
N LYS A 109 -6.80 0.28 16.99
CA LYS A 109 -8.22 0.57 17.24
C LYS A 109 -8.47 2.04 17.57
N LYS A 110 -7.60 2.63 18.41
CA LYS A 110 -7.72 4.05 18.78
C LYS A 110 -7.54 4.97 17.58
N LEU A 111 -6.59 4.67 16.70
CA LEU A 111 -6.34 5.42 15.47
C LEU A 111 -7.54 5.33 14.51
N GLU A 112 -8.07 4.13 14.29
CA GLU A 112 -9.25 3.95 13.43
C GLU A 112 -10.47 4.71 13.95
N LEU A 113 -10.73 4.69 15.26
CA LEU A 113 -11.82 5.44 15.86
C LEU A 113 -11.60 6.96 15.80
N HIS A 114 -10.36 7.42 15.96
CA HIS A 114 -10.02 8.86 15.93
C HIS A 114 -10.16 9.42 14.51
N TYR A 115 -9.59 8.76 13.53
CA TYR A 115 -9.65 9.18 12.12
C TYR A 115 -10.94 8.74 11.42
N LYS A 116 -11.72 7.87 12.08
CA LYS A 116 -12.97 7.29 11.57
C LYS A 116 -12.76 6.58 10.23
N ASP A 117 -11.58 6.05 9.99
CA ASP A 117 -11.20 5.36 8.75
C ASP A 117 -10.06 4.37 8.98
N MET A 118 -9.93 3.40 8.07
CA MET A 118 -8.81 2.48 8.02
C MET A 118 -7.48 3.23 7.94
N GLN A 119 -6.54 2.85 8.79
CA GLN A 119 -5.22 3.45 8.86
C GLN A 119 -4.14 2.50 8.34
N ASP A 120 -3.18 3.07 7.62
CA ASP A 120 -1.89 2.50 7.27
C ASP A 120 -0.88 3.05 8.27
N VAL A 121 -0.21 2.17 9.01
CA VAL A 121 0.67 2.52 10.12
C VAL A 121 2.05 1.90 9.96
N GLU A 122 3.05 2.67 10.34
CA GLU A 122 4.43 2.23 10.43
C GLU A 122 4.84 2.22 11.91
N PHE A 123 5.55 1.20 12.33
CA PHE A 123 5.97 1.05 13.72
C PHE A 123 7.33 0.41 13.84
N THR A 124 7.99 0.68 14.96
CA THR A 124 9.23 0.02 15.38
C THR A 124 9.08 -0.47 16.82
N ILE A 125 9.65 -1.60 17.12
CA ILE A 125 9.77 -2.13 18.47
C ILE A 125 11.25 -2.13 18.82
N GLU A 126 11.62 -1.41 19.87
CA GLU A 126 12.98 -1.33 20.38
C GLU A 126 13.00 -1.85 21.81
N HIS A 127 13.71 -2.97 22.04
CA HIS A 127 13.78 -3.64 23.34
C HIS A 127 12.39 -3.89 23.97
N GLY A 128 11.50 -4.48 23.19
CA GLY A 128 10.13 -4.81 23.59
C GLY A 128 9.17 -3.62 23.67
N LYS A 129 9.65 -2.38 23.54
CA LYS A 129 8.83 -1.17 23.56
C LYS A 129 8.36 -0.78 22.17
N LEU A 130 7.03 -0.62 22.01
CA LEU A 130 6.42 -0.19 20.76
C LEU A 130 6.56 1.32 20.56
N TRP A 131 6.88 1.71 19.33
CA TRP A 131 6.93 3.08 18.86
C TRP A 131 6.16 3.21 17.54
N MET A 132 5.11 4.02 17.54
CA MET A 132 4.39 4.37 16.32
C MET A 132 5.15 5.47 15.60
N LEU A 133 5.51 5.24 14.35
CA LEU A 133 6.31 6.17 13.55
C LEU A 133 5.45 7.07 12.68
N GLN A 134 4.46 6.48 12.01
CA GLN A 134 3.59 7.17 11.07
C GLN A 134 2.21 6.52 11.04
N CYS A 135 1.18 7.33 10.81
CA CYS A 135 -0.14 6.85 10.39
C CYS A 135 -0.67 7.72 9.26
N ARG A 136 -1.43 7.10 8.37
CA ARG A 136 -2.11 7.78 7.25
C ARG A 136 -3.36 7.00 6.86
N ASN A 137 -4.26 7.65 6.13
CA ASN A 137 -5.38 6.93 5.55
C ASN A 137 -4.89 5.86 4.60
N GLY A 138 -5.30 4.62 4.83
CA GLY A 138 -4.83 3.47 4.06
C GLY A 138 -5.32 3.50 2.63
N LYS A 139 -4.40 3.38 1.67
CA LYS A 139 -4.75 3.11 0.27
C LYS A 139 -5.37 1.73 0.18
N ARG A 140 -6.42 1.60 -0.62
CA ARG A 140 -7.22 0.36 -0.70
C ARG A 140 -7.85 0.18 -2.06
N THR A 141 -8.32 -1.01 -2.35
CA THR A 141 -9.09 -1.30 -3.56
C THR A 141 -10.49 -0.68 -3.49
N ALA A 142 -11.14 -0.49 -4.64
CA ALA A 142 -12.53 -0.02 -4.69
C ALA A 142 -13.48 -0.94 -3.90
N LEU A 143 -13.28 -2.27 -3.97
CA LEU A 143 -14.03 -3.25 -3.19
C LEU A 143 -13.88 -3.01 -1.69
N ALA A 144 -12.64 -2.84 -1.22
CA ALA A 144 -12.36 -2.57 0.19
C ALA A 144 -12.93 -1.20 0.61
N THR A 145 -12.89 -0.18 -0.24
CA THR A 145 -13.50 1.13 0.03
C THR A 145 -14.98 0.99 0.38
N VAL A 146 -15.75 0.30 -0.47
CA VAL A 146 -17.19 0.09 -0.25
C VAL A 146 -17.44 -0.73 1.01
N LYS A 147 -16.73 -1.85 1.17
CA LYS A 147 -16.89 -2.72 2.35
C LYS A 147 -16.58 -1.98 3.65
N ILE A 148 -15.46 -1.27 3.72
CA ILE A 148 -15.04 -0.51 4.91
C ILE A 148 -16.05 0.60 5.23
N ALA A 149 -16.54 1.33 4.23
CA ALA A 149 -17.54 2.39 4.44
C ALA A 149 -18.83 1.82 5.04
N ILE A 150 -19.32 0.68 4.54
CA ILE A 150 -20.49 -0.02 5.08
C ILE A 150 -20.24 -0.50 6.51
N ASP A 151 -19.11 -1.15 6.76
CA ASP A 151 -18.78 -1.69 8.08
C ASP A 151 -18.65 -0.58 9.13
N LEU A 152 -17.94 0.51 8.82
CA LEU A 152 -17.81 1.67 9.72
C LEU A 152 -19.15 2.32 10.03
N ALA A 153 -20.09 2.38 9.08
CA ALA A 153 -21.44 2.88 9.32
C ALA A 153 -22.24 1.91 10.20
N ASN A 154 -22.17 0.60 9.96
CA ASN A 154 -22.82 -0.43 10.78
C ASN A 154 -22.25 -0.50 12.21
N GLU A 155 -20.95 -0.24 12.37
CA GLU A 155 -20.27 -0.12 13.67
C GLU A 155 -20.61 1.21 14.39
N GLY A 156 -21.32 2.13 13.75
CA GLY A 156 -21.71 3.43 14.33
C GLY A 156 -20.56 4.43 14.43
N ILE A 157 -19.45 4.19 13.72
CA ILE A 157 -18.26 5.07 13.72
C ILE A 157 -18.50 6.29 12.81
N ILE A 158 -19.23 6.09 11.71
CA ILE A 158 -19.62 7.13 10.75
C ILE A 158 -21.12 7.07 10.46
N THR A 159 -21.68 8.12 9.85
CA THR A 159 -23.06 8.11 9.37
C THR A 159 -23.18 7.36 8.04
N ARG A 160 -24.40 7.04 7.62
CA ARG A 160 -24.65 6.44 6.28
C ARG A 160 -24.32 7.41 5.16
N GLU A 161 -24.59 8.69 5.38
CA GLU A 161 -24.24 9.76 4.46
C GLU A 161 -22.73 9.88 4.29
N ASP A 162 -21.98 9.84 5.39
CA ASP A 162 -20.51 9.82 5.35
C ASP A 162 -20.00 8.58 4.57
N ALA A 163 -20.62 7.42 4.77
CA ALA A 163 -20.24 6.21 4.06
C ALA A 163 -20.41 6.34 2.54
N VAL A 164 -21.53 6.93 2.08
CA VAL A 164 -21.76 7.19 0.65
C VAL A 164 -20.73 8.19 0.12
N MET A 165 -20.43 9.26 0.86
CA MET A 165 -19.47 10.29 0.43
C MET A 165 -18.02 9.79 0.33
N ARG A 166 -17.69 8.66 0.97
CA ARG A 166 -16.34 8.06 0.90
C ARG A 166 -16.11 7.19 -0.31
N VAL A 167 -17.17 6.75 -0.98
CA VAL A 167 -17.07 5.97 -2.21
C VAL A 167 -17.04 6.94 -3.39
N SER A 168 -15.90 7.01 -4.05
CA SER A 168 -15.74 7.89 -5.21
C SER A 168 -16.49 7.35 -6.44
N PRO A 169 -16.92 8.21 -7.38
CA PRO A 169 -17.44 7.73 -8.67
C PRO A 169 -16.48 6.79 -9.40
N THR A 170 -15.18 7.04 -9.31
CA THR A 170 -14.14 6.18 -9.90
C THR A 170 -14.12 4.77 -9.26
N ASP A 171 -14.37 4.67 -7.94
CA ASP A 171 -14.48 3.35 -7.28
C ASP A 171 -15.69 2.58 -7.82
N VAL A 172 -16.81 3.28 -8.03
CA VAL A 172 -18.03 2.67 -8.60
C VAL A 172 -17.75 2.19 -10.03
N ASP A 173 -17.18 3.04 -10.87
CA ASP A 173 -16.81 2.66 -12.24
C ASP A 173 -15.88 1.44 -12.25
N THR A 174 -14.88 1.43 -11.38
CA THR A 174 -13.95 0.29 -11.22
C THR A 174 -14.68 -1.00 -10.88
N LEU A 175 -15.69 -0.96 -10.00
CA LEU A 175 -16.46 -2.12 -9.61
C LEU A 175 -17.46 -2.61 -10.68
N LEU A 176 -17.84 -1.70 -11.58
CA LEU A 176 -18.70 -2.02 -12.72
C LEU A 176 -17.93 -2.64 -13.90
N HIS A 177 -16.59 -2.60 -13.89
CA HIS A 177 -15.80 -3.27 -14.93
C HIS A 177 -16.02 -4.79 -14.91
N PRO A 178 -15.97 -5.46 -16.07
CA PRO A 178 -16.08 -6.91 -16.18
C PRO A 178 -15.07 -7.62 -15.26
N GLN A 179 -15.52 -8.62 -14.54
CA GLN A 179 -14.69 -9.44 -13.67
C GLN A 179 -14.99 -10.92 -13.89
N PHE A 180 -13.97 -11.76 -13.72
CA PHE A 180 -14.18 -13.20 -13.69
C PHE A 180 -14.90 -13.61 -12.40
N SER A 181 -15.99 -14.38 -12.54
CA SER A 181 -16.67 -14.95 -11.38
C SER A 181 -15.76 -15.91 -10.60
N SER A 182 -16.07 -16.13 -9.32
CA SER A 182 -15.33 -17.09 -8.50
C SER A 182 -15.42 -18.51 -9.05
N GLU A 183 -16.55 -18.87 -9.66
CA GLU A 183 -16.73 -20.17 -10.31
C GLU A 183 -15.85 -20.31 -11.55
N THR A 184 -15.81 -19.29 -12.41
CA THR A 184 -14.94 -19.28 -13.60
C THR A 184 -13.46 -19.40 -13.22
N LYS A 185 -13.02 -18.72 -12.15
CA LYS A 185 -11.65 -18.85 -11.64
C LYS A 185 -11.35 -20.26 -11.14
N LYS A 186 -12.27 -20.88 -10.39
CA LYS A 186 -12.12 -22.27 -9.91
C LYS A 186 -12.06 -23.26 -11.08
N LEU A 187 -12.91 -23.07 -12.08
CA LEU A 187 -12.93 -23.92 -13.27
C LEU A 187 -11.61 -23.81 -14.06
N ALA A 188 -11.08 -22.59 -14.22
CA ALA A 188 -9.79 -22.38 -14.87
C ALA A 188 -8.63 -23.11 -14.16
N VAL A 189 -8.66 -23.17 -12.82
CA VAL A 189 -7.68 -23.95 -12.03
C VAL A 189 -7.86 -25.45 -12.28
N GLN A 190 -9.11 -25.96 -12.28
CA GLN A 190 -9.40 -27.38 -12.49
C GLN A 190 -9.04 -27.87 -13.90
N GLU A 191 -9.16 -26.97 -14.89
CA GLU A 191 -8.86 -27.27 -16.31
C GLU A 191 -7.40 -26.94 -16.69
N ASP A 192 -6.52 -26.70 -15.72
CA ASP A 192 -5.10 -26.34 -15.91
C ASP A 192 -4.90 -25.12 -16.84
N ARG A 193 -5.84 -24.18 -16.79
CA ARG A 193 -5.79 -22.91 -17.54
C ARG A 193 -5.23 -21.74 -16.72
N LEU A 194 -4.86 -21.99 -15.46
CA LEU A 194 -4.22 -21.01 -14.60
C LEU A 194 -2.72 -21.01 -14.86
N PHE A 195 -2.23 -20.00 -15.56
CA PHE A 195 -0.83 -19.87 -15.90
C PHE A 195 0.02 -19.37 -14.72
N ALA A 196 -0.45 -18.36 -13.99
CA ALA A 196 0.27 -17.77 -12.86
C ALA A 196 -0.67 -17.04 -11.90
N HIS A 197 -0.19 -16.83 -10.68
CA HIS A 197 -0.79 -15.92 -9.69
C HIS A 197 0.06 -14.65 -9.57
N GLY A 198 -0.61 -13.51 -9.46
CA GLY A 198 0.05 -12.23 -9.29
C GLY A 198 -0.87 -11.21 -8.62
N VAL A 199 -0.32 -10.04 -8.31
CA VAL A 199 -1.07 -8.90 -7.83
C VAL A 199 -1.48 -8.07 -9.04
N ASN A 200 -2.78 -7.83 -9.20
CA ASN A 200 -3.27 -6.99 -10.29
C ASN A 200 -3.01 -5.52 -9.98
N ALA A 201 -2.37 -4.84 -10.94
CA ALA A 201 -2.09 -3.42 -10.87
C ALA A 201 -3.21 -2.56 -11.45
N SER A 202 -4.07 -3.14 -12.32
CA SER A 202 -5.25 -2.50 -12.89
C SER A 202 -6.51 -3.32 -12.57
N PRO A 203 -7.65 -2.69 -12.35
CA PRO A 203 -8.91 -3.38 -12.07
C PRO A 203 -9.46 -4.09 -13.31
N GLY A 204 -10.36 -5.05 -13.09
CA GLY A 204 -11.14 -5.67 -14.13
C GLY A 204 -10.54 -6.95 -14.71
N ALA A 205 -11.05 -7.35 -15.87
CA ALA A 205 -10.60 -8.47 -16.67
C ALA A 205 -10.15 -7.97 -18.04
N ALA A 206 -9.00 -8.40 -18.50
CA ALA A 206 -8.44 -8.01 -19.78
C ALA A 206 -8.07 -9.23 -20.63
N VAL A 207 -8.12 -9.05 -21.95
CA VAL A 207 -7.64 -10.02 -22.94
C VAL A 207 -6.61 -9.33 -23.81
N GLY A 208 -5.42 -9.92 -23.94
CA GLY A 208 -4.34 -9.35 -24.75
C GLY A 208 -3.08 -10.19 -24.78
N GLN A 209 -2.09 -9.74 -25.52
CA GLN A 209 -0.76 -10.35 -25.57
C GLN A 209 0.03 -10.00 -24.31
N VAL A 210 0.72 -10.98 -23.74
CA VAL A 210 1.53 -10.80 -22.53
C VAL A 210 2.93 -10.30 -22.91
N TYR A 211 3.36 -9.22 -22.21
CA TYR A 211 4.71 -8.65 -22.30
C TYR A 211 5.32 -8.54 -20.93
N PHE A 212 6.64 -8.67 -20.83
CA PHE A 212 7.38 -8.69 -19.57
C PHE A 212 8.18 -7.39 -19.33
N ASP A 213 8.12 -6.45 -20.27
CA ASP A 213 8.70 -5.12 -20.13
C ASP A 213 7.74 -4.03 -20.63
N ALA A 214 7.80 -2.87 -19.97
CA ALA A 214 6.86 -1.77 -20.22
C ALA A 214 7.08 -1.12 -21.59
N ASP A 215 8.33 -0.99 -22.03
CA ASP A 215 8.65 -0.29 -23.28
C ASP A 215 8.16 -1.07 -24.50
N THR A 216 8.30 -2.39 -24.46
CA THR A 216 7.77 -3.26 -25.53
C THR A 216 6.24 -3.26 -25.51
N ALA A 217 5.61 -3.41 -24.35
CA ALA A 217 4.14 -3.37 -24.22
C ALA A 217 3.57 -2.05 -24.76
N GLU A 218 4.15 -0.92 -24.37
CA GLU A 218 3.73 0.42 -24.81
C GLU A 218 3.91 0.59 -26.32
N ARG A 219 5.06 0.22 -26.87
CA ARG A 219 5.33 0.29 -28.30
C ARG A 219 4.34 -0.54 -29.12
N ARG A 220 4.08 -1.79 -28.69
CA ARG A 220 3.14 -2.68 -29.38
C ARG A 220 1.72 -2.15 -29.35
N ALA A 221 1.30 -1.60 -28.22
CA ALA A 221 -0.01 -0.96 -28.12
C ALA A 221 -0.12 0.27 -29.03
N LYS A 222 0.88 1.16 -29.04
CA LYS A 222 0.84 2.42 -29.82
C LYS A 222 1.05 2.23 -31.32
N GLU A 223 2.02 1.42 -31.71
CA GLU A 223 2.40 1.28 -33.12
C GLU A 223 1.55 0.25 -33.87
N TYR A 224 1.07 -0.78 -33.20
CA TYR A 224 0.36 -1.90 -33.82
C TYR A 224 -1.09 -2.04 -33.36
N GLY A 225 -1.55 -1.22 -32.39
CA GLY A 225 -2.92 -1.29 -31.87
C GLY A 225 -3.23 -2.59 -31.12
N GLU A 226 -2.20 -3.28 -30.60
CA GLU A 226 -2.37 -4.54 -29.87
C GLU A 226 -2.93 -4.29 -28.47
N SER A 227 -3.88 -5.13 -28.02
CA SER A 227 -4.24 -5.21 -26.62
C SER A 227 -3.12 -5.91 -25.86
N THR A 228 -2.49 -5.22 -24.91
CA THR A 228 -1.32 -5.72 -24.20
C THR A 228 -1.61 -5.92 -22.71
N ILE A 229 -1.03 -6.99 -22.13
CA ILE A 229 -1.04 -7.26 -20.70
C ILE A 229 0.42 -7.29 -20.26
N MET A 230 0.81 -6.38 -19.38
CA MET A 230 2.15 -6.37 -18.81
C MET A 230 2.20 -7.24 -17.54
N VAL A 231 3.19 -8.14 -17.48
CA VAL A 231 3.47 -8.96 -16.30
C VAL A 231 4.93 -8.74 -15.90
N THR A 232 5.17 -8.42 -14.64
CA THR A 232 6.54 -8.21 -14.11
C THR A 232 6.73 -8.93 -12.79
N THR A 233 7.94 -9.38 -12.52
CA THR A 233 8.31 -10.07 -11.27
C THR A 233 8.53 -9.12 -10.11
N SER A 234 8.79 -7.84 -10.39
CA SER A 234 8.94 -6.80 -9.38
C SER A 234 8.31 -5.51 -9.89
N MET A 235 7.41 -4.93 -9.12
CA MET A 235 7.04 -3.54 -9.32
C MET A 235 7.95 -2.69 -8.43
N PRO A 236 8.79 -1.81 -9.00
CA PRO A 236 9.41 -0.78 -8.20
C PRO A 236 8.25 0.07 -7.63
N ALA A 237 8.05 -0.01 -6.33
CA ALA A 237 6.99 0.71 -5.60
C ALA A 237 7.09 2.25 -5.76
N SER A 238 8.02 2.74 -6.55
CA SER A 238 8.43 4.13 -6.62
C SER A 238 8.56 4.71 -8.02
N ASP A 239 8.17 4.03 -9.10
CA ASP A 239 8.22 4.62 -10.44
C ASP A 239 6.83 5.08 -10.90
N PRO A 240 6.51 6.40 -10.79
CA PRO A 240 5.24 6.96 -11.27
C PRO A 240 5.06 6.80 -12.78
N ALA A 241 6.15 6.66 -13.52
CA ALA A 241 6.12 6.44 -14.97
C ALA A 241 5.55 5.06 -15.32
N VAL A 242 5.79 4.06 -14.48
CA VAL A 242 5.19 2.73 -14.64
C VAL A 242 3.70 2.77 -14.33
N ALA A 243 3.29 3.45 -13.26
CA ALA A 243 1.88 3.61 -12.91
C ALA A 243 1.08 4.36 -14.01
N SER A 244 1.66 5.40 -14.61
CA SER A 244 1.02 6.15 -15.70
C SER A 244 1.01 5.40 -17.04
N ARG A 245 1.93 4.45 -17.25
CA ARG A 245 1.99 3.61 -18.45
C ARG A 245 1.07 2.38 -18.38
N MET A 246 0.60 2.02 -17.20
CA MET A 246 -0.33 0.90 -16.99
C MET A 246 -1.80 1.28 -17.17
N ILE A 247 -2.10 2.57 -17.38
CA ILE A 247 -3.46 3.08 -17.67
C ILE A 247 -3.49 3.39 -19.16
N LEU A 248 -3.68 2.40 -20.00
CA LEU A 248 -4.14 2.59 -21.37
C LEU A 248 -5.36 1.71 -21.60
N PRO A 249 -6.36 2.27 -22.32
CA PRO A 249 -7.72 1.74 -22.42
C PRO A 249 -7.80 0.35 -23.02
#